data_2eafa2132c5acd05debb61ef64ab44c9
#
_entry.id   2eafa2132c5acd05debb61ef64ab44c9
#
_cell.length_a   1.000
_cell.length_b   1.000
_cell.length_c   1.000
_cell.angle_alpha   90.00
_cell.angle_beta   90.00
_cell.angle_gamma   90.00
#
_symmetry.space_group_name_H-M   'P 1'
#
loop_
_entity.id
_entity.type
_entity.pdbx_description
1 polymer ?
#
loop_
_entity_poly.entity_id
_entity_poly.type
_entity_poly.pdbx_seq_one_letter_code
_entity_poly.pdbx_strand_id
1 'polypeptide(L)'
;MLTVVYPFMISGQLDNTLVRSMILVLASSTLVDYFFLGKYRVLLTANQEGYIVALIQSAGTLVNMVLSIALIYQGANVLWVKAVATGVYMLRLFLVKRYAKKRYPELDFHVEPSTSALTQRGAALLHQVVGIIVNNTDVVLLTILLGKGSLLEVSVYGVYNLIVYAVNMLLTSFSNGLTAGFGEVISKG
;
A
#
# COMPACT_ATOMS: atom_id res chain seq x y z
N MET A 1 -18.58 -0.96 0.63
CA MET A 1 -18.83 -2.33 1.07
C MET A 1 -18.11 -2.65 2.38
N LEU A 2 -16.79 -2.52 2.48
CA LEU A 2 -16.01 -2.75 3.71
C LEU A 2 -16.48 -1.92 4.92
N THR A 3 -16.86 -0.66 4.74
CA THR A 3 -17.35 0.24 5.80
C THR A 3 -18.69 -0.19 6.42
N VAL A 4 -19.42 -1.07 5.76
CA VAL A 4 -20.71 -1.59 6.24
C VAL A 4 -20.56 -3.03 6.75
N VAL A 5 -19.87 -3.88 6.00
CA VAL A 5 -19.74 -5.31 6.33
C VAL A 5 -18.80 -5.56 7.50
N TYR A 6 -17.63 -4.90 7.53
CA TYR A 6 -16.62 -5.14 8.55
C TYR A 6 -17.06 -4.77 9.98
N PRO A 7 -17.77 -3.65 10.23
CA PRO A 7 -18.31 -3.38 11.57
C PRO A 7 -19.30 -4.43 12.07
N PHE A 8 -20.06 -5.08 11.16
CA PHE A 8 -20.96 -6.17 11.55
C PHE A 8 -20.23 -7.43 11.98
N MET A 9 -19.09 -7.72 11.36
CA MET A 9 -18.27 -8.90 11.73
C MET A 9 -17.58 -8.73 13.08
N ILE A 10 -17.27 -7.49 13.48
CA ILE A 10 -16.57 -7.17 14.75
C ILE A 10 -17.53 -6.56 15.77
N SER A 11 -18.83 -6.57 15.50
CA SER A 11 -19.83 -5.96 16.37
C SER A 11 -19.72 -6.50 17.82
N GLY A 12 -19.51 -5.57 18.75
CA GLY A 12 -19.37 -5.85 20.19
C GLY A 12 -17.94 -5.90 20.72
N GLN A 13 -16.89 -5.76 19.89
CA GLN A 13 -15.49 -5.70 20.33
C GLN A 13 -14.90 -4.28 20.29
N LEU A 14 -15.36 -3.45 19.35
CA LEU A 14 -14.93 -2.06 19.18
C LEU A 14 -16.13 -1.16 18.88
N ASP A 15 -15.99 0.13 19.21
CA ASP A 15 -16.98 1.12 18.83
C ASP A 15 -17.11 1.24 17.30
N ASN A 16 -18.31 1.08 16.78
CA ASN A 16 -18.62 1.13 15.36
C ASN A 16 -18.21 2.45 14.70
N THR A 17 -18.28 3.56 15.43
CA THR A 17 -17.86 4.88 14.94
C THR A 17 -16.35 4.93 14.70
N LEU A 18 -15.58 4.37 15.64
CA LEU A 18 -14.14 4.29 15.54
C LEU A 18 -13.72 3.40 14.38
N VAL A 19 -14.33 2.24 14.22
CA VAL A 19 -14.03 1.32 13.11
C VAL A 19 -14.31 1.97 11.76
N ARG A 20 -15.47 2.63 11.60
CA ARG A 20 -15.83 3.32 10.35
C ARG A 20 -14.87 4.46 10.02
N SER A 21 -14.53 5.29 10.99
CA SER A 21 -13.59 6.40 10.78
C SER A 21 -12.20 5.93 10.42
N MET A 22 -11.71 4.85 11.04
CA MET A 22 -10.43 4.23 10.66
C MET A 22 -10.45 3.70 9.22
N ILE A 23 -11.50 2.99 8.83
CA ILE A 23 -11.63 2.48 7.45
C ILE A 23 -11.66 3.63 6.45
N LEU A 24 -12.39 4.71 6.72
CA LEU A 24 -12.45 5.88 5.83
C LEU A 24 -11.08 6.56 5.68
N VAL A 25 -10.35 6.74 6.77
CA VAL A 25 -9.01 7.33 6.75
C VAL A 25 -8.04 6.45 5.96
N LEU A 26 -8.06 5.13 6.16
CA LEU A 26 -7.19 4.20 5.42
C LEU A 26 -7.59 4.10 3.94
N ALA A 27 -8.88 4.04 3.64
CA ALA A 27 -9.37 3.99 2.27
C ALA A 27 -9.04 5.26 1.48
N SER A 28 -9.11 6.43 2.11
CA SER A 28 -8.76 7.70 1.45
C SER A 28 -7.32 7.74 0.98
N SER A 29 -6.37 7.29 1.79
CA SER A 29 -4.96 7.23 1.41
C SER A 29 -4.71 6.27 0.24
N THR A 30 -5.37 5.11 0.25
CA THR A 30 -5.25 4.11 -0.84
C THR A 30 -5.84 4.63 -2.17
N LEU A 31 -7.00 5.30 -2.11
CA LEU A 31 -7.62 5.89 -3.30
C LEU A 31 -6.73 6.99 -3.90
N VAL A 32 -6.15 7.83 -3.05
CA VAL A 32 -5.23 8.88 -3.51
C VAL A 32 -3.98 8.26 -4.14
N ASP A 33 -3.41 7.20 -3.57
CA ASP A 33 -2.28 6.49 -4.18
C ASP A 33 -2.63 5.98 -5.57
N TYR A 34 -3.73 5.30 -5.70
CA TYR A 34 -4.14 4.71 -6.96
C TYR A 34 -4.37 5.76 -8.06
N PHE A 35 -5.14 6.81 -7.76
CA PHE A 35 -5.51 7.80 -8.78
C PHE A 35 -4.40 8.81 -9.10
N PHE A 36 -3.58 9.17 -8.11
CA PHE A 36 -2.60 10.26 -8.29
C PHE A 36 -1.17 9.77 -8.45
N LEU A 37 -0.74 8.74 -7.71
CA LEU A 37 0.64 8.28 -7.77
C LEU A 37 0.88 7.24 -8.85
N GLY A 38 -0.11 6.41 -9.17
CA GLY A 38 0.04 5.27 -10.09
C GLY A 38 0.74 5.65 -11.39
N LYS A 39 0.27 6.70 -12.07
CA LYS A 39 0.86 7.18 -13.33
C LYS A 39 2.33 7.63 -13.21
N TYR A 40 2.68 8.33 -12.13
CA TYR A 40 4.06 8.79 -11.91
C TYR A 40 4.98 7.63 -11.51
N ARG A 41 4.48 6.67 -10.73
CA ARG A 41 5.24 5.47 -10.37
C ARG A 41 5.56 4.65 -11.62
N VAL A 42 4.58 4.38 -12.47
CA VAL A 42 4.78 3.65 -13.72
C VAL A 42 5.78 4.37 -14.62
N LEU A 43 5.65 5.69 -14.77
CA LEU A 43 6.58 6.51 -15.55
C LEU A 43 8.02 6.38 -15.04
N LEU A 44 8.25 6.57 -13.74
CA LEU A 44 9.59 6.51 -13.16
C LEU A 44 10.17 5.10 -13.21
N THR A 45 9.34 4.06 -13.02
CA THR A 45 9.78 2.67 -13.13
C THR A 45 10.17 2.32 -14.56
N ALA A 46 9.39 2.75 -15.56
CA ALA A 46 9.70 2.53 -16.97
C ALA A 46 11.00 3.21 -17.41
N ASN A 47 11.34 4.35 -16.79
CA ASN A 47 12.61 5.06 -17.04
C ASN A 47 13.75 4.62 -16.11
N GLN A 48 13.62 3.47 -15.43
CA GLN A 48 14.62 2.94 -14.48
C GLN A 48 14.92 3.89 -13.28
N GLU A 49 14.09 4.88 -13.05
CA GLU A 49 14.16 5.81 -11.91
C GLU A 49 13.26 5.38 -10.73
N GLY A 50 12.86 4.10 -10.69
CA GLY A 50 12.04 3.53 -9.60
C GLY A 50 12.67 3.69 -8.21
N TYR A 51 14.01 3.78 -8.15
CA TYR A 51 14.74 4.02 -6.90
C TYR A 51 14.37 5.36 -6.24
N ILE A 52 13.99 6.38 -7.01
CA ILE A 52 13.52 7.67 -6.47
C ILE A 52 12.21 7.47 -5.68
N VAL A 53 11.30 6.69 -6.23
CA VAL A 53 10.04 6.35 -5.54
C VAL A 53 10.35 5.59 -4.24
N ALA A 54 11.26 4.61 -4.30
CA ALA A 54 11.69 3.84 -3.13
C ALA A 54 12.34 4.73 -2.06
N LEU A 55 13.22 5.66 -2.43
CA LEU A 55 13.84 6.60 -1.50
C LEU A 55 12.82 7.51 -0.82
N ILE A 56 11.91 8.11 -1.58
CA ILE A 56 10.84 8.96 -1.03
C ILE A 56 9.93 8.15 -0.09
N GLN A 57 9.60 6.90 -0.46
CA GLN A 57 8.80 6.02 0.39
C GLN A 57 9.53 5.67 1.68
N SER A 58 10.80 5.29 1.62
CA SER A 58 11.60 4.93 2.79
C SER A 58 11.79 6.12 3.73
N ALA A 59 12.17 7.28 3.21
CA ALA A 59 12.29 8.50 4.00
C ALA A 59 10.96 8.88 4.67
N GLY A 60 9.88 8.85 3.92
CA GLY A 60 8.56 9.12 4.46
C GLY A 60 8.10 8.08 5.50
N THR A 61 8.52 6.82 5.38
CA THR A 61 8.24 5.78 6.39
C THR A 61 8.98 6.08 7.69
N LEU A 62 10.25 6.47 7.62
CA LEU A 62 11.03 6.88 8.78
C LEU A 62 10.41 8.10 9.47
N VAL A 63 10.04 9.13 8.71
CA VAL A 63 9.37 10.32 9.26
C VAL A 63 8.05 9.93 9.93
N ASN A 64 7.24 9.11 9.27
CA ASN A 64 5.98 8.64 9.85
C ASN A 64 6.20 7.83 11.14
N MET A 65 7.22 6.98 11.19
CA MET A 65 7.56 6.20 12.38
C MET A 65 7.93 7.11 13.55
N VAL A 66 8.81 8.09 13.33
CA VAL A 66 9.22 9.05 14.36
C VAL A 66 8.03 9.87 14.87
N LEU A 67 7.20 10.41 13.95
CA LEU A 67 6.01 11.17 14.33
C LEU A 67 4.99 10.31 15.08
N SER A 68 4.77 9.07 14.64
CA SER A 68 3.85 8.15 15.33
C SER A 68 4.31 7.85 16.75
N ILE A 69 5.58 7.56 16.96
CA ILE A 69 6.16 7.33 18.29
C ILE A 69 5.99 8.58 19.16
N ALA A 70 6.33 9.77 18.65
CA ALA A 70 6.21 11.01 19.37
C ALA A 70 4.77 11.30 19.80
N LEU A 71 3.78 11.09 18.92
CA LEU A 71 2.36 11.28 19.21
C LEU A 71 1.84 10.29 20.27
N ILE A 72 2.26 9.02 20.17
CA ILE A 72 1.87 8.01 21.15
C ILE A 72 2.46 8.36 22.52
N TYR A 73 3.69 8.83 22.58
CA TYR A 73 4.35 9.25 23.81
C TYR A 73 3.63 10.43 24.47
N GLN A 74 3.01 11.32 23.67
CA GLN A 74 2.20 12.44 24.15
C GLN A 74 0.76 12.03 24.51
N GLY A 75 0.39 10.75 24.43
CA GLY A 75 -0.94 10.26 24.74
C GLY A 75 -2.00 10.57 23.68
N ALA A 76 -1.60 10.86 22.45
CA ALA A 76 -2.52 11.16 21.36
C ALA A 76 -3.41 9.95 21.02
N ASN A 77 -4.67 10.23 20.70
CA ASN A 77 -5.61 9.21 20.25
C ASN A 77 -5.13 8.57 18.93
N VAL A 78 -5.39 7.28 18.76
CA VAL A 78 -5.06 6.48 17.56
C VAL A 78 -5.54 7.14 16.26
N LEU A 79 -6.67 7.84 16.29
CA LEU A 79 -7.18 8.59 15.13
C LEU A 79 -6.23 9.71 14.69
N TRP A 80 -5.65 10.44 15.64
CA TRP A 80 -4.66 11.49 15.33
C TRP A 80 -3.37 10.92 14.76
N VAL A 81 -2.89 9.81 15.31
CA VAL A 81 -1.72 9.11 14.76
C VAL A 81 -1.97 8.68 13.31
N LYS A 82 -3.14 8.14 13.02
CA LYS A 82 -3.52 7.74 11.65
C LYS A 82 -3.73 8.94 10.71
N ALA A 83 -4.30 10.02 11.20
CA ALA A 83 -4.46 11.25 10.40
C ALA A 83 -3.10 11.85 10.00
N VAL A 84 -2.16 11.92 10.93
CA VAL A 84 -0.79 12.39 10.65
C VAL A 84 -0.08 11.45 9.68
N ALA A 85 -0.22 10.14 9.84
CA ALA A 85 0.32 9.15 8.90
C ALA A 85 -0.22 9.37 7.48
N THR A 86 -1.52 9.65 7.35
CA THR A 86 -2.14 10.00 6.06
C THR A 86 -1.56 11.29 5.49
N GLY A 87 -1.33 12.31 6.34
CA GLY A 87 -0.68 13.56 5.92
C GLY A 87 0.74 13.36 5.40
N VAL A 88 1.55 12.56 6.09
CA VAL A 88 2.90 12.18 5.62
C VAL A 88 2.82 11.44 4.28
N TYR A 89 1.82 10.57 4.14
CA TYR A 89 1.59 9.86 2.89
C TYR A 89 1.25 10.82 1.73
N MET A 90 0.37 11.80 1.94
CA MET A 90 0.05 12.85 0.96
C MET A 90 1.30 13.66 0.56
N LEU A 91 2.16 13.96 1.52
CA LEU A 91 3.43 14.65 1.25
C LEU A 91 4.33 13.85 0.31
N ARG A 92 4.43 12.52 0.50
CA ARG A 92 5.18 11.64 -0.41
C ARG A 92 4.64 11.72 -1.83
N LEU A 93 3.32 11.70 -2.01
CA LEU A 93 2.67 11.81 -3.31
C LEU A 93 3.06 13.12 -4.00
N PHE A 94 3.02 14.21 -3.25
CA PHE A 94 3.40 15.53 -3.75
C PHE A 94 4.88 15.58 -4.18
N LEU A 95 5.78 14.99 -3.40
CA LEU A 95 7.22 14.92 -3.73
C LEU A 95 7.47 14.13 -5.02
N VAL A 96 6.85 12.95 -5.17
CA VAL A 96 6.98 12.13 -6.40
C VAL A 96 6.43 12.88 -7.60
N LYS A 97 5.24 13.50 -7.48
CA LYS A 97 4.63 14.31 -8.54
C LYS A 97 5.54 15.49 -8.94
N ARG A 98 6.09 16.20 -7.95
CA ARG A 98 6.98 17.35 -8.18
C ARG A 98 8.25 16.89 -8.90
N TYR A 99 8.86 15.79 -8.47
CA TYR A 99 10.03 15.21 -9.11
C TYR A 99 9.73 14.85 -10.57
N ALA A 100 8.69 14.05 -10.81
CA ALA A 100 8.31 13.60 -12.14
C ALA A 100 8.03 14.78 -13.09
N LYS A 101 7.28 15.80 -12.65
CA LYS A 101 7.01 16.99 -13.45
C LYS A 101 8.26 17.82 -13.75
N LYS A 102 9.22 17.89 -12.80
CA LYS A 102 10.47 18.64 -13.03
C LYS A 102 11.39 17.88 -13.99
N ARG A 103 11.41 16.56 -13.92
CA ARG A 103 12.29 15.71 -14.71
C ARG A 103 11.79 15.51 -16.14
N TYR A 104 10.47 15.46 -16.30
CA TYR A 104 9.78 15.20 -17.56
C TYR A 104 8.73 16.30 -17.85
N PRO A 105 9.15 17.53 -18.13
CA PRO A 105 8.21 18.66 -18.34
C PRO A 105 7.39 18.52 -19.64
N GLU A 106 7.91 17.78 -20.60
CA GLU A 106 7.29 17.63 -21.93
C GLU A 106 6.19 16.55 -21.99
N LEU A 107 6.01 15.78 -20.89
CA LEU A 107 5.01 14.70 -20.87
C LEU A 107 3.61 15.27 -20.63
N ASP A 108 2.77 15.15 -21.64
CA ASP A 108 1.35 15.44 -21.52
C ASP A 108 0.58 14.18 -21.08
N PHE A 109 -0.07 14.26 -19.91
CA PHE A 109 -0.93 13.20 -19.37
C PHE A 109 -2.40 13.30 -19.84
N HIS A 110 -2.71 14.22 -20.74
CA HIS A 110 -4.06 14.41 -21.30
C HIS A 110 -4.23 13.75 -22.67
N VAL A 111 -3.23 13.01 -23.13
CA VAL A 111 -3.31 12.25 -24.38
C VAL A 111 -4.33 11.12 -24.25
N GLU A 112 -5.11 10.88 -25.29
CA GLU A 112 -6.08 9.78 -25.32
C GLU A 112 -5.40 8.43 -25.06
N PRO A 113 -5.97 7.60 -24.14
CA PRO A 113 -5.35 6.32 -23.77
C PRO A 113 -5.45 5.31 -24.91
N SER A 114 -4.33 4.73 -25.31
CA SER A 114 -4.30 3.60 -26.25
C SER A 114 -4.82 2.35 -25.56
N THR A 115 -6.07 2.01 -25.81
CA THR A 115 -6.70 0.80 -25.26
C THR A 115 -6.13 -0.49 -25.85
N SER A 116 -5.56 -0.43 -27.04
CA SER A 116 -4.91 -1.59 -27.71
C SER A 116 -3.65 -2.07 -26.97
N ALA A 117 -2.95 -1.19 -26.26
CA ALA A 117 -1.78 -1.54 -25.47
C ALA A 117 -2.14 -2.32 -24.17
N LEU A 118 -3.42 -2.32 -23.77
CA LEU A 118 -3.90 -2.93 -22.53
C LEU A 118 -4.76 -4.18 -22.75
N THR A 119 -4.42 -5.00 -23.73
CA THR A 119 -5.18 -6.21 -24.11
C THR A 119 -5.29 -7.23 -22.96
N GLN A 120 -4.28 -7.31 -22.09
CA GLN A 120 -4.23 -8.26 -20.96
C GLN A 120 -4.74 -7.71 -19.64
N ARG A 121 -5.36 -6.53 -19.63
CA ARG A 121 -5.84 -5.87 -18.40
C ARG A 121 -6.78 -6.73 -17.55
N GLY A 122 -7.64 -7.53 -18.19
CA GLY A 122 -8.58 -8.43 -17.50
C GLY A 122 -7.85 -9.56 -16.78
N ALA A 123 -6.89 -10.20 -17.43
CA ALA A 123 -6.07 -11.25 -16.83
C ALA A 123 -5.20 -10.71 -15.67
N ALA A 124 -4.60 -9.54 -15.85
CA ALA A 124 -3.83 -8.87 -14.80
C ALA A 124 -4.69 -8.52 -13.58
N LEU A 125 -5.91 -8.00 -13.80
CA LEU A 125 -6.85 -7.69 -12.74
C LEU A 125 -7.28 -8.95 -11.99
N LEU A 126 -7.60 -10.02 -12.71
CA LEU A 126 -7.98 -11.30 -12.11
C LEU A 126 -6.82 -11.87 -11.26
N HIS A 127 -5.60 -11.83 -11.76
CA HIS A 127 -4.42 -12.25 -11.02
C HIS A 127 -4.23 -11.45 -9.73
N GLN A 128 -4.42 -10.13 -9.78
CA GLN A 128 -4.34 -9.29 -8.59
C GLN A 128 -5.43 -9.60 -7.57
N VAL A 129 -6.68 -9.81 -8.02
CA VAL A 129 -7.79 -10.19 -7.12
C VAL A 129 -7.52 -11.52 -6.44
N VAL A 130 -7.06 -12.52 -7.18
CA VAL A 130 -6.68 -13.82 -6.61
C VAL A 130 -5.55 -13.67 -5.60
N GLY A 131 -4.52 -12.88 -5.91
CA GLY A 131 -3.42 -12.59 -4.98
C GLY A 131 -3.90 -11.94 -3.67
N ILE A 132 -4.83 -10.97 -3.74
CA ILE A 132 -5.41 -10.35 -2.55
C ILE A 132 -6.19 -11.37 -1.73
N ILE A 133 -6.99 -12.22 -2.36
CA ILE A 133 -7.75 -13.28 -1.66
C ILE A 133 -6.78 -14.21 -0.95
N VAL A 134 -5.81 -14.77 -1.65
CA VAL A 134 -4.85 -15.72 -1.07
C VAL A 134 -4.10 -15.12 0.12
N ASN A 135 -3.57 -13.90 -0.02
CA ASN A 135 -2.77 -13.27 1.03
C ASN A 135 -3.57 -12.80 2.25
N ASN A 136 -4.90 -12.70 2.16
CA ASN A 136 -5.74 -12.24 3.27
C ASN A 136 -6.70 -13.31 3.80
N THR A 137 -6.74 -14.49 3.19
CA THR A 137 -7.65 -15.57 3.58
C THR A 137 -7.46 -15.98 5.04
N ASP A 138 -6.23 -16.08 5.51
CA ASP A 138 -5.92 -16.51 6.89
C ASP A 138 -6.54 -15.55 7.90
N VAL A 139 -6.36 -14.24 7.72
CA VAL A 139 -6.94 -13.22 8.62
C VAL A 139 -8.45 -13.24 8.60
N VAL A 140 -9.05 -13.40 7.41
CA VAL A 140 -10.51 -13.49 7.26
C VAL A 140 -11.05 -14.75 7.93
N LEU A 141 -10.44 -15.89 7.73
CA LEU A 141 -10.84 -17.16 8.36
C LEU A 141 -10.72 -17.07 9.89
N LEU A 142 -9.60 -16.58 10.42
CA LEU A 142 -9.44 -16.37 11.87
C LEU A 142 -10.55 -15.47 12.42
N THR A 143 -10.87 -14.37 11.72
CA THR A 143 -11.92 -13.45 12.17
C THR A 143 -13.30 -14.10 12.18
N ILE A 144 -13.63 -14.91 11.17
CA ILE A 144 -14.94 -15.56 11.03
C ILE A 144 -15.07 -16.72 12.03
N LEU A 145 -14.07 -17.58 12.10
CA LEU A 145 -14.14 -18.82 12.88
C LEU A 145 -14.08 -18.59 14.40
N LEU A 146 -13.30 -17.61 14.85
CA LEU A 146 -13.14 -17.32 16.27
C LEU A 146 -14.23 -16.37 16.81
N GLY A 147 -14.94 -15.64 15.96
CA GLY A 147 -16.06 -14.78 16.36
C GLY A 147 -15.68 -13.75 17.44
N LYS A 148 -16.38 -13.76 18.58
CA LYS A 148 -16.10 -12.86 19.70
C LYS A 148 -14.75 -13.23 20.34
N GLY A 149 -13.77 -12.35 20.28
CA GLY A 149 -12.38 -12.57 20.73
C GLY A 149 -11.37 -12.67 19.58
N SER A 150 -11.83 -12.78 18.35
CA SER A 150 -10.97 -12.86 17.15
C SER A 150 -9.92 -11.74 17.03
N LEU A 151 -10.21 -10.55 17.56
CA LEU A 151 -9.29 -9.41 17.47
C LEU A 151 -7.96 -9.66 18.19
N LEU A 152 -7.98 -10.33 19.33
CA LEU A 152 -6.75 -10.66 20.06
C LEU A 152 -5.91 -11.65 19.26
N GLU A 153 -6.53 -12.75 18.81
CA GLU A 153 -5.86 -13.80 18.03
C GLU A 153 -5.35 -13.25 16.69
N VAL A 154 -6.16 -12.45 15.98
CA VAL A 154 -5.75 -11.77 14.75
C VAL A 154 -4.58 -10.81 15.00
N SER A 155 -4.56 -10.13 16.15
CA SER A 155 -3.45 -9.23 16.51
C SER A 155 -2.15 -10.03 16.76
N VAL A 156 -2.23 -11.14 17.47
CA VAL A 156 -1.10 -12.04 17.70
C VAL A 156 -0.60 -12.61 16.36
N TYR A 157 -1.51 -13.12 15.54
CA TYR A 157 -1.18 -13.60 14.19
C TYR A 157 -0.52 -12.51 13.35
N GLY A 158 -1.03 -11.25 13.42
CA GLY A 158 -0.45 -10.10 12.74
C GLY A 158 1.00 -9.81 13.12
N VAL A 159 1.35 -9.97 14.41
CA VAL A 159 2.74 -9.79 14.88
C VAL A 159 3.65 -10.86 14.30
N TYR A 160 3.24 -12.14 14.29
CA TYR A 160 4.01 -13.21 13.65
C TYR A 160 4.14 -12.97 12.14
N ASN A 161 3.08 -12.53 11.48
CA ASN A 161 3.11 -12.19 10.06
C ASN A 161 4.08 -11.07 9.72
N LEU A 162 4.30 -10.10 10.61
CA LEU A 162 5.32 -9.05 10.38
C LEU A 162 6.71 -9.65 10.18
N ILE A 163 7.07 -10.69 10.94
CA ILE A 163 8.35 -11.37 10.80
C ILE A 163 8.42 -12.09 9.45
N VAL A 164 7.37 -12.82 9.08
CA VAL A 164 7.27 -13.52 7.79
C VAL A 164 7.36 -12.52 6.63
N TYR A 165 6.65 -11.40 6.71
CA TYR A 165 6.71 -10.34 5.70
C TYR A 165 8.11 -9.73 5.59
N ALA A 166 8.81 -9.50 6.69
CA ALA A 166 10.17 -8.98 6.67
C ALA A 166 11.12 -9.91 5.91
N VAL A 167 11.06 -11.22 6.19
CA VAL A 167 11.85 -12.23 5.48
C VAL A 167 11.49 -12.29 4.00
N ASN A 168 10.19 -12.35 3.69
CA ASN A 168 9.71 -12.35 2.30
C ASN A 168 10.13 -11.08 1.54
N MET A 169 10.14 -9.93 2.19
CA MET A 169 10.57 -8.67 1.58
C MET A 169 12.06 -8.70 1.20
N LEU A 170 12.90 -9.29 2.04
CA LEU A 170 14.31 -9.50 1.73
C LEU A 170 14.47 -10.42 0.52
N LEU A 171 13.82 -11.59 0.54
CA LEU A 171 13.87 -12.55 -0.57
C LEU A 171 13.37 -11.93 -1.89
N THR A 172 12.26 -11.19 -1.84
CA THR A 172 11.69 -10.52 -3.02
C THR A 172 12.62 -9.45 -3.56
N SER A 173 13.32 -8.71 -2.67
CA SER A 173 14.28 -7.69 -3.09
C SER A 173 15.46 -8.31 -3.87
N PHE A 174 15.97 -9.43 -3.41
CA PHE A 174 16.99 -10.19 -4.14
C PHE A 174 16.47 -10.72 -5.48
N SER A 175 15.28 -11.34 -5.49
CA SER A 175 14.67 -11.88 -6.69
C SER A 175 14.42 -10.81 -7.76
N ASN A 176 13.93 -9.64 -7.36
CA ASN A 176 13.68 -8.52 -8.28
C ASN A 176 14.99 -8.01 -8.91
N GLY A 177 16.08 -7.93 -8.12
CA GLY A 177 17.39 -7.58 -8.64
C GLY A 177 17.90 -8.57 -9.68
N LEU A 178 17.77 -9.86 -9.41
CA LEU A 178 18.16 -10.93 -10.34
C LEU A 178 17.30 -10.92 -11.61
N THR A 179 16.00 -10.75 -11.48
CA THR A 179 15.05 -10.71 -12.62
C THR A 179 15.40 -9.58 -13.58
N ALA A 180 15.75 -8.40 -13.07
CA ALA A 180 16.18 -7.27 -13.89
C ALA A 180 17.47 -7.59 -14.68
N GLY A 181 18.46 -8.20 -14.01
CA GLY A 181 19.71 -8.63 -14.63
C GLY A 181 19.53 -9.71 -15.70
N PHE A 182 18.73 -10.73 -15.42
CA PHE A 182 18.42 -11.77 -16.41
C PHE A 182 17.62 -11.22 -17.59
N GLY A 183 16.66 -10.32 -17.35
CA GLY A 183 15.90 -9.66 -18.42
C GLY A 183 16.82 -8.89 -19.38
N GLU A 184 17.82 -8.19 -18.86
CA GLU A 184 18.81 -7.48 -19.68
C GLU A 184 19.66 -8.42 -20.51
N VAL A 185 20.16 -9.52 -19.92
CA VAL A 185 20.96 -10.52 -20.64
C VAL A 185 20.17 -11.17 -21.76
N ILE A 186 18.92 -11.59 -21.50
CA ILE A 186 18.05 -12.21 -22.49
C ILE A 186 17.71 -11.25 -23.63
N SER A 187 17.56 -9.95 -23.33
CA SER A 187 17.22 -8.96 -24.36
C SER A 187 18.40 -8.59 -25.26
N LYS A 188 19.64 -8.82 -24.81
CA LYS A 188 20.87 -8.50 -25.55
C LYS A 188 21.46 -9.72 -26.28
N GLY A 189 21.04 -10.93 -25.97
CA GLY A 189 21.46 -12.18 -26.59
C GLY A 189 20.64 -12.56 -27.76
#